data_38a968725143daf79cc99cbf067bc220
#
_entry.id   38a968725143daf79cc99cbf067bc220
#
_cell.length_a   1.000
_cell.length_b   1.000
_cell.length_c   1.000
_cell.angle_alpha   90.00
_cell.angle_beta   90.00
_cell.angle_gamma   90.00
#
_symmetry.space_group_name_H-M   'P 1'
#
loop_
_entity.id
_entity.type
_entity.pdbx_description
1 polymer ?
#
loop_
_entity_poly.entity_id
_entity_poly.type
_entity_poly.pdbx_seq_one_letter_code
_entity_poly.pdbx_strand_id
1 'polypeptide(L)'
;MERKAFKMFLKPGFEKEYEKRHNEIWPELKLLIEESGVYDYSIFWDKETNVLFALQKVNGGAGSQDLGSNPIVQKWWAYMADIMETNADNSPVSDELQEVFYLQ
;
A
#
# COMPACT_ATOMS: atom_id res chain seq x y z
N MET A 1 14.05 -9.94 -9.40
CA MET A 1 12.98 -9.80 -8.38
C MET A 1 13.49 -8.96 -7.22
N GLU A 2 12.71 -7.97 -6.82
CA GLU A 2 13.03 -7.08 -5.71
C GLU A 2 11.99 -7.24 -4.61
N ARG A 3 12.41 -7.10 -3.34
CA ARG A 3 11.48 -6.96 -2.22
C ARG A 3 11.47 -5.49 -1.81
N LYS A 4 10.27 -4.95 -1.65
CA LYS A 4 10.09 -3.58 -1.18
C LYS A 4 9.24 -3.58 0.07
N ALA A 5 9.62 -2.76 1.04
CA ALA A 5 8.85 -2.55 2.25
C ALA A 5 8.76 -1.06 2.55
N PHE A 6 7.62 -0.66 3.07
CA PHE A 6 7.40 0.75 3.41
C PHE A 6 6.35 0.87 4.51
N LYS A 7 6.37 2.01 5.18
CA LYS A 7 5.38 2.34 6.21
C LYS A 7 4.35 3.29 5.62
N MET A 8 3.11 3.13 6.06
CA MET A 8 2.04 4.11 5.87
C MET A 8 1.41 4.36 7.23
N PHE A 9 0.48 5.30 7.31
CA PHE A 9 -0.05 5.74 8.60
C PHE A 9 -1.58 5.77 8.55
N LEU A 10 -2.19 4.98 9.45
CA LEU A 10 -3.64 4.86 9.56
C LEU A 10 -4.13 5.86 10.60
N LYS A 11 -5.27 6.49 10.35
CA LYS A 11 -5.91 7.32 11.38
C LYS A 11 -6.48 6.42 12.48
N PRO A 12 -6.43 6.87 13.75
CA PRO A 12 -6.91 6.05 14.86
C PRO A 12 -8.36 5.60 14.70
N GLY A 13 -8.62 4.34 15.02
CA GLY A 13 -9.98 3.79 15.00
C GLY A 13 -10.45 3.22 13.67
N PHE A 14 -9.63 3.28 12.61
CA PHE A 14 -10.04 2.85 11.28
C PHE A 14 -9.45 1.53 10.81
N GLU A 15 -8.86 0.74 11.70
CA GLU A 15 -8.21 -0.52 11.32
C GLU A 15 -9.19 -1.53 10.72
N LYS A 16 -10.39 -1.61 11.22
CA LYS A 16 -11.40 -2.54 10.68
C LYS A 16 -11.92 -2.09 9.32
N GLU A 17 -12.10 -0.79 9.16
CA GLU A 17 -12.55 -0.23 7.88
C GLU A 17 -11.46 -0.40 6.83
N TYR A 18 -10.18 -0.21 7.20
CA TYR A 18 -9.06 -0.43 6.32
C TYR A 18 -9.02 -1.87 5.81
N GLU A 19 -9.14 -2.83 6.73
CA GLU A 19 -9.16 -4.26 6.40
C GLU A 19 -10.34 -4.59 5.49
N LYS A 20 -11.52 -4.08 5.80
CA LYS A 20 -12.71 -4.31 5.01
C LYS A 20 -12.55 -3.82 3.58
N ARG A 21 -12.06 -2.59 3.41
CA ARG A 21 -11.87 -2.02 2.06
C ARG A 21 -10.86 -2.82 1.24
N HIS A 22 -9.81 -3.35 1.87
CA HIS A 22 -8.82 -4.17 1.19
C HIS A 22 -9.36 -5.56 0.86
N ASN A 23 -10.20 -6.14 1.71
CA ASN A 23 -10.86 -7.41 1.41
C ASN A 23 -11.84 -7.27 0.25
N GLU A 24 -12.33 -6.06 0.03
CA GLU A 24 -13.25 -5.72 -1.06
C GLU A 24 -12.56 -4.88 -2.13
N ILE A 25 -11.25 -5.08 -2.30
CA ILE A 25 -10.46 -4.31 -3.27
C ILE A 25 -11.10 -4.38 -4.66
N TRP A 26 -11.11 -3.25 -5.35
CA TRP A 26 -11.68 -3.17 -6.69
C TRP A 26 -10.98 -4.12 -7.65
N PRO A 27 -11.71 -4.94 -8.41
CA PRO A 27 -11.08 -5.87 -9.34
C PRO A 27 -10.12 -5.23 -10.34
N GLU A 28 -10.47 -4.04 -10.84
CA GLU A 28 -9.60 -3.32 -11.79
C GLU A 28 -8.28 -2.91 -11.12
N LEU A 29 -8.33 -2.50 -9.87
CA LEU A 29 -7.14 -2.11 -9.13
C LEU A 29 -6.25 -3.33 -8.85
N LYS A 30 -6.86 -4.43 -8.43
CA LYS A 30 -6.13 -5.67 -8.19
C LYS A 30 -5.40 -6.13 -9.45
N LEU A 31 -6.10 -6.13 -10.58
CA LEU A 31 -5.52 -6.53 -11.86
C LEU A 31 -4.37 -5.61 -12.26
N LEU A 32 -4.54 -4.30 -12.10
CA LEU A 32 -3.50 -3.34 -12.42
C LEU A 32 -2.23 -3.57 -11.61
N ILE A 33 -2.38 -3.81 -10.30
CA ILE A 33 -1.23 -4.08 -9.42
C ILE A 33 -0.52 -5.37 -9.86
N GLU A 34 -1.28 -6.43 -10.13
CA GLU A 34 -0.72 -7.70 -10.60
C GLU A 34 0.02 -7.54 -11.92
N GLU A 35 -0.58 -6.84 -12.88
CA GLU A 35 0.03 -6.60 -14.19
C GLU A 35 1.28 -5.74 -14.13
N SER A 36 1.41 -4.90 -13.10
CA SER A 36 2.61 -4.09 -12.90
C SER A 36 3.80 -4.88 -12.38
N GLY A 37 3.59 -6.14 -12.02
CA GLY A 37 4.65 -7.01 -11.53
C GLY A 37 4.73 -7.13 -10.01
N VAL A 38 3.77 -6.58 -9.29
CA VAL A 38 3.70 -6.67 -7.83
C VAL A 38 3.02 -7.97 -7.43
N TYR A 39 3.64 -8.71 -6.52
CA TYR A 39 3.07 -9.96 -6.00
C TYR A 39 3.55 -10.19 -4.57
N ASP A 40 2.96 -11.17 -3.88
CA ASP A 40 3.21 -11.44 -2.46
C ASP A 40 3.15 -10.15 -1.65
N TYR A 41 2.10 -9.38 -1.84
CA TYR A 41 1.88 -8.10 -1.22
C TYR A 41 1.08 -8.29 0.06
N SER A 42 1.68 -7.92 1.20
CA SER A 42 1.05 -8.01 2.52
C SER A 42 1.15 -6.69 3.23
N ILE A 43 0.13 -6.36 4.02
CA ILE A 43 0.14 -5.17 4.86
C ILE A 43 -0.17 -5.61 6.28
N PHE A 44 0.67 -5.19 7.22
CA PHE A 44 0.53 -5.49 8.64
C PHE A 44 0.29 -4.21 9.41
N TRP A 45 -0.50 -4.27 10.45
CA TRP A 45 -0.86 -3.12 11.27
C TRP A 45 -0.25 -3.25 12.66
N ASP A 46 0.40 -2.17 13.12
CA ASP A 46 0.89 -2.06 14.50
C ASP A 46 -0.18 -1.35 15.34
N LYS A 47 -0.77 -2.08 16.29
CA LYS A 47 -1.84 -1.58 17.16
C LYS A 47 -1.45 -0.36 17.99
N GLU A 48 -0.19 -0.29 18.41
CA GLU A 48 0.26 0.76 19.33
C GLU A 48 0.49 2.09 18.63
N THR A 49 0.97 2.05 17.40
CA THR A 49 1.38 3.25 16.68
C THR A 49 0.48 3.60 15.51
N ASN A 50 -0.44 2.70 15.13
CA ASN A 50 -1.25 2.81 13.91
C ASN A 50 -0.42 2.86 12.62
N VAL A 51 0.82 2.38 12.67
CA VAL A 51 1.66 2.26 11.49
C VAL A 51 1.26 1.01 10.72
N LEU A 52 1.21 1.16 9.40
CA LEU A 52 0.98 0.06 8.48
C LEU A 52 2.32 -0.30 7.85
N PHE A 53 2.69 -1.57 7.95
CA PHE A 53 3.92 -2.09 7.34
C PHE A 53 3.55 -2.88 6.09
N ALA A 54 3.96 -2.38 4.94
CA ALA A 54 3.66 -3.03 3.66
C ALA A 54 4.92 -3.72 3.14
N LEU A 55 4.74 -4.97 2.70
CA LEU A 55 5.82 -5.78 2.13
C LEU A 55 5.32 -6.33 0.79
N GLN A 56 6.14 -6.19 -0.24
CA GLN A 56 5.76 -6.69 -1.55
C GLN A 56 6.99 -7.14 -2.33
N LYS A 57 6.78 -8.08 -3.25
CA LYS A 57 7.77 -8.48 -4.23
C LYS A 57 7.43 -7.79 -5.54
N VAL A 58 8.46 -7.38 -6.27
CA VAL A 58 8.29 -6.57 -7.48
C VAL A 58 9.17 -7.12 -8.60
N ASN A 59 8.56 -7.36 -9.74
CA ASN A 59 9.27 -7.64 -10.99
C ASN A 59 9.18 -6.38 -11.84
N GLY A 60 10.32 -5.89 -12.34
CA GLY A 60 10.34 -4.74 -13.22
C GLY A 60 10.60 -3.40 -12.55
N GLY A 61 10.87 -3.37 -11.25
CA GLY A 61 11.36 -2.17 -10.57
C GLY A 61 10.34 -1.18 -10.05
N ALA A 62 9.08 -1.23 -10.50
CA ALA A 62 8.03 -0.32 -10.03
C ALA A 62 7.13 -1.02 -9.00
N GLY A 63 6.97 -0.40 -7.83
CA GLY A 63 6.10 -0.91 -6.78
C GLY A 63 4.70 -0.33 -6.85
N SER A 64 3.83 -0.78 -5.94
CA SER A 64 2.43 -0.34 -5.92
C SER A 64 2.29 1.17 -5.73
N GLN A 65 3.22 1.81 -5.04
CA GLN A 65 3.17 3.25 -4.79
C GLN A 65 3.63 4.08 -6.01
N ASP A 66 4.16 3.43 -7.04
CA ASP A 66 4.63 4.11 -8.25
C ASP A 66 3.56 4.19 -9.36
N LEU A 67 2.34 3.77 -9.06
CA LEU A 67 1.24 3.71 -10.03
C LEU A 67 0.33 4.95 -10.01
N GLY A 68 0.77 6.02 -9.37
CA GLY A 68 -0.06 7.21 -9.13
C GLY A 68 -0.49 8.00 -10.36
N SER A 69 0.07 7.72 -11.54
CA SER A 69 -0.40 8.35 -12.77
C SER A 69 -1.66 7.67 -13.33
N ASN A 70 -2.03 6.50 -12.81
CA ASN A 70 -3.19 5.76 -13.28
C ASN A 70 -4.48 6.28 -12.61
N PRO A 71 -5.54 6.60 -13.38
CA PRO A 71 -6.78 7.11 -12.81
C PRO A 71 -7.45 6.20 -11.78
N ILE A 72 -7.32 4.88 -11.93
CA ILE A 72 -7.89 3.92 -10.97
C ILE A 72 -7.19 4.05 -9.63
N VAL A 73 -5.87 4.18 -9.63
CA VAL A 73 -5.08 4.36 -8.41
C VAL A 73 -5.44 5.69 -7.74
N GLN A 74 -5.58 6.76 -8.53
CA GLN A 74 -5.97 8.06 -8.00
C GLN A 74 -7.34 8.01 -7.33
N LYS A 75 -8.30 7.28 -7.91
CA LYS A 75 -9.62 7.09 -7.31
C LYS A 75 -9.55 6.29 -6.02
N TRP A 76 -8.71 5.26 -5.99
CA TRP A 76 -8.52 4.47 -4.78
C TRP A 76 -7.90 5.31 -3.66
N TRP A 77 -6.90 6.11 -3.98
CA TRP A 77 -6.29 7.01 -3.00
C TRP A 77 -7.30 8.01 -2.45
N ALA A 78 -8.12 8.60 -3.30
CA ALA A 78 -9.17 9.53 -2.87
C ALA A 78 -10.17 8.83 -1.95
N TYR A 79 -10.53 7.59 -2.28
CA TYR A 79 -11.44 6.78 -1.47
C TYR A 79 -10.85 6.47 -0.09
N MET A 80 -9.55 6.18 -0.02
CA MET A 80 -8.88 5.82 1.23
C MET A 80 -8.44 7.03 2.07
N ALA A 81 -8.48 8.21 1.51
CA ALA A 81 -7.90 9.40 2.15
C ALA A 81 -8.57 9.80 3.47
N ASP A 82 -9.82 9.42 3.68
CA ASP A 82 -10.54 9.74 4.91
C ASP A 82 -10.06 8.93 6.12
N ILE A 83 -9.40 7.79 5.88
CA ILE A 83 -8.94 6.91 6.97
C ILE A 83 -7.43 6.81 7.08
N MET A 84 -6.68 7.48 6.21
CA MET A 84 -5.21 7.43 6.19
C MET A 84 -4.61 8.83 6.20
N GLU A 85 -3.36 8.92 6.62
CA GLU A 85 -2.58 10.13 6.41
C GLU A 85 -2.12 10.18 4.96
N THR A 86 -2.37 11.29 4.30
CA THR A 86 -2.12 11.44 2.86
C THR A 86 -1.37 12.73 2.55
N ASN A 87 -0.73 12.72 1.38
CA ASN A 87 -0.17 13.93 0.77
C ASN A 87 -1.29 14.74 0.10
N ALA A 88 -0.94 15.90 -0.43
CA ALA A 88 -1.92 16.81 -1.05
C ALA A 88 -2.66 16.18 -2.25
N ASP A 89 -2.05 15.23 -2.93
CA ASP A 89 -2.64 14.52 -4.07
C ASP A 89 -3.40 13.25 -3.66
N ASN A 90 -3.66 13.07 -2.37
CA ASN A 90 -4.31 11.91 -1.76
C ASN A 90 -3.46 10.63 -1.76
N SER A 91 -2.23 10.67 -2.26
CA SER A 91 -1.35 9.52 -2.14
C SER A 91 -1.02 9.28 -0.66
N PRO A 92 -0.90 8.02 -0.23
CA PRO A 92 -0.56 7.75 1.17
C PRO A 92 0.81 8.32 1.51
N VAL A 93 0.92 8.96 2.67
CA VAL A 93 2.25 9.27 3.20
C VAL A 93 2.95 7.94 3.42
N SER A 94 4.11 7.76 2.82
CA SER A 94 4.84 6.50 2.94
C SER A 94 6.32 6.75 3.13
N ASP A 95 6.92 5.94 3.99
CA ASP A 95 8.36 5.96 4.27
C ASP A 95 8.95 4.63 3.84
N GLU A 96 9.87 4.67 2.90
CA GLU A 96 10.55 3.47 2.41
C GLU A 96 11.43 2.88 3.50
N LEU A 97 11.40 1.53 3.61
CA LEU A 97 12.22 0.80 4.57
C LEU A 97 13.37 0.14 3.84
N GLN A 98 14.53 0.16 4.48
CA GLN A 98 15.72 -0.49 3.95
C GLN A 98 15.81 -1.91 4.47
N GLU A 99 15.95 -2.89 3.56
CA GLU A 99 16.18 -4.27 3.97
C GLU A 99 17.59 -4.38 4.56
N VAL A 100 17.69 -4.90 5.78
CA VAL A 100 18.96 -5.08 6.46
C VAL A 100 19.33 -6.54 6.66
N PHE A 101 18.40 -7.46 6.40
CA PHE A 101 18.66 -8.89 6.48
C PHE A 101 17.57 -9.66 5.74
N TYR A 102 17.97 -10.70 5.02
CA TYR A 102 17.05 -11.62 4.38
C TYR A 102 17.60 -13.04 4.50
N LEU A 103 16.78 -13.96 4.97
CA LEU A 103 17.10 -15.38 5.02
C LEU A 103 16.16 -16.11 4.05
N GLN A 104 16.75 -16.76 3.07
CA GLN A 104 16.01 -17.52 2.07
C GLN A 104 15.49 -18.85 2.64
#